data_90c88651335a7b1cc69dba9ed06b1edf
#
_entry.id   90c88651335a7b1cc69dba9ed06b1edf
#
_cell.length_a   1.000
_cell.length_b   1.000
_cell.length_c   1.000
_cell.angle_alpha   90.00
_cell.angle_beta   90.00
_cell.angle_gamma   90.00
#
_symmetry.space_group_name_H-M   'P 1'
#
loop_
_entity.id
_entity.type
_entity.pdbx_description
1 polymer ?
#
loop_
_entity_poly.entity_id
_entity_poly.type
_entity_poly.pdbx_seq_one_letter_code
_entity_poly.pdbx_strand_id
1 'polypeptide(L)'
;MARAGRPNGTTAVEQQHQPEGASAKAKDARGRSGMVVPRIFSTEGVSPFDQVEWDSRSAAIKDERGKAIFEQVGCEIPKGWSQLATNVVVSKYFYGDVTAGNGSPAEGKREYSVRQLVDRVTRTIADWGREDGYFATTEDSERFYDELSALCLGQYGSFN
;
A
#
# COMPACT_ATOMS: atom_id res chain seq x y z
N MET A 1 29.44 -70.36 -23.96
CA MET A 1 30.19 -70.41 -22.63
C MET A 1 30.46 -68.99 -22.17
N ALA A 2 30.19 -68.72 -20.92
CA ALA A 2 30.62 -67.64 -20.03
C ALA A 2 29.99 -66.25 -20.38
N ARG A 3 29.03 -65.77 -19.66
CA ARG A 3 28.84 -65.32 -18.26
C ARG A 3 29.55 -64.01 -17.92
N ALA A 4 28.71 -63.08 -17.47
CA ALA A 4 28.90 -62.07 -16.42
C ALA A 4 29.45 -60.73 -16.90
N GLY A 5 29.00 -59.61 -16.45
CA GLY A 5 28.41 -59.14 -15.22
C GLY A 5 28.04 -57.68 -15.35
N ARG A 6 26.97 -57.30 -14.70
CA ARG A 6 26.63 -55.90 -14.32
C ARG A 6 27.59 -55.44 -13.23
N PRO A 7 27.84 -54.17 -13.12
CA PRO A 7 27.37 -53.55 -11.88
C PRO A 7 26.58 -52.27 -12.06
N ASN A 8 25.59 -52.13 -11.18
CA ASN A 8 24.89 -50.94 -10.77
C ASN A 8 25.84 -49.83 -10.28
N GLY A 9 25.53 -48.62 -10.59
CA GLY A 9 26.13 -47.46 -9.98
C GLY A 9 25.13 -46.28 -10.10
N THR A 10 24.07 -46.36 -9.31
CA THR A 10 23.21 -45.21 -9.06
C THR A 10 23.92 -44.27 -8.13
N THR A 11 24.44 -43.17 -8.65
CA THR A 11 24.91 -42.05 -7.82
C THR A 11 23.74 -41.05 -7.71
N ALA A 12 23.04 -41.14 -6.60
CA ALA A 12 22.11 -40.11 -6.15
C ALA A 12 22.92 -38.83 -5.89
N VAL A 13 22.70 -37.82 -6.68
CA VAL A 13 23.13 -36.45 -6.38
C VAL A 13 22.19 -35.91 -5.34
N GLU A 14 22.61 -35.97 -4.10
CA GLU A 14 22.02 -35.33 -2.95
C GLU A 14 22.20 -33.81 -3.11
N GLN A 15 21.22 -33.12 -3.63
CA GLN A 15 21.16 -31.65 -3.64
C GLN A 15 20.96 -31.22 -2.18
N GLN A 16 22.06 -30.86 -1.54
CA GLN A 16 22.02 -30.11 -0.28
C GLN A 16 21.37 -28.75 -0.52
N HIS A 17 20.14 -28.65 -0.08
CA HIS A 17 19.43 -27.38 0.04
C HIS A 17 20.09 -26.61 1.19
N GLN A 18 21.02 -25.70 0.85
CA GLN A 18 21.51 -24.71 1.80
C GLN A 18 20.39 -23.70 2.05
N PRO A 19 20.00 -23.46 3.31
CA PRO A 19 19.12 -22.35 3.62
C PRO A 19 19.91 -21.07 3.41
N GLU A 20 19.50 -20.29 2.40
CA GLU A 20 20.03 -18.96 2.17
C GLU A 20 19.80 -18.07 3.40
N GLY A 21 20.91 -17.52 3.82
CA GLY A 21 21.19 -16.42 4.70
C GLY A 21 20.05 -15.85 5.55
N ALA A 22 20.02 -16.23 6.80
CA ALA A 22 19.39 -15.41 7.83
C ALA A 22 20.10 -14.05 7.87
N SER A 23 19.51 -13.05 7.23
CA SER A 23 19.92 -11.65 7.33
C SER A 23 19.99 -11.28 8.82
N ALA A 24 21.18 -10.89 9.28
CA ALA A 24 21.37 -10.46 10.66
C ALA A 24 20.42 -9.31 10.94
N LYS A 25 19.46 -9.52 11.85
CA LYS A 25 18.48 -8.50 12.24
C LYS A 25 19.23 -7.28 12.77
N ALA A 26 19.12 -6.16 12.08
CA ALA A 26 19.63 -4.89 12.58
C ALA A 26 18.97 -4.60 13.93
N LYS A 27 19.78 -4.22 14.92
CA LYS A 27 19.30 -3.83 16.25
C LYS A 27 19.29 -2.31 16.31
N ASP A 28 18.23 -1.75 16.88
CA ASP A 28 18.18 -0.32 17.18
C ASP A 28 19.23 0.06 18.23
N ALA A 29 19.38 1.38 18.51
CA ALA A 29 20.30 1.89 19.53
C ALA A 29 20.04 1.34 20.94
N ARG A 30 18.90 0.69 21.17
CA ARG A 30 18.49 0.03 22.42
C ARG A 30 18.65 -1.49 22.37
N GLY A 31 19.28 -2.03 21.31
CA GLY A 31 19.52 -3.48 21.13
C GLY A 31 18.29 -4.28 20.71
N ARG A 32 17.17 -3.62 20.31
CA ARG A 32 15.96 -4.28 19.84
C ARG A 32 16.08 -4.62 18.37
N SER A 33 15.58 -5.77 17.99
CA SER A 33 15.46 -6.17 16.60
C SER A 33 14.24 -5.49 15.98
N GLY A 34 14.46 -4.67 14.96
CA GLY A 34 13.38 -4.06 14.21
C GLY A 34 12.59 -5.07 13.35
N MET A 35 11.43 -4.64 12.87
CA MET A 35 10.56 -5.41 12.00
C MET A 35 11.12 -5.44 10.58
N VAL A 36 11.18 -6.64 10.00
CA VAL A 36 11.45 -6.84 8.56
C VAL A 36 10.10 -6.93 7.85
N VAL A 37 9.91 -6.13 6.82
CA VAL A 37 8.65 -6.06 6.06
C VAL A 37 8.82 -6.80 4.72
N PRO A 38 8.12 -7.93 4.49
CA PRO A 38 8.12 -8.58 3.18
C PRO A 38 7.25 -7.80 2.18
N ARG A 39 7.55 -7.91 0.88
CA ARG A 39 6.66 -7.45 -0.19
C ARG A 39 5.64 -8.54 -0.49
N ILE A 40 4.36 -8.19 -0.43
CA ILE A 40 3.22 -9.08 -0.68
C ILE A 40 2.24 -8.45 -1.68
N PHE A 41 1.91 -7.18 -1.51
CA PHE A 41 0.90 -6.47 -2.31
C PHE A 41 1.52 -5.44 -3.26
N SER A 42 2.72 -4.99 -2.97
CA SER A 42 3.44 -4.02 -3.79
C SER A 42 4.51 -4.69 -4.66
N THR A 43 4.90 -4.01 -5.74
CA THR A 43 5.95 -4.45 -6.66
C THR A 43 7.22 -3.64 -6.41
N GLU A 44 8.37 -4.30 -6.33
CA GLU A 44 9.63 -3.62 -6.12
C GLU A 44 9.94 -2.63 -7.26
N GLY A 45 10.33 -1.42 -6.90
CA GLY A 45 10.66 -0.36 -7.85
C GLY A 45 9.47 0.27 -8.57
N VAL A 46 8.22 -0.12 -8.21
CA VAL A 46 6.99 0.45 -8.77
C VAL A 46 6.17 1.06 -7.65
N SER A 47 5.83 2.34 -7.78
CA SER A 47 4.95 3.00 -6.81
C SER A 47 3.58 2.29 -6.77
N PRO A 48 3.02 2.03 -5.58
CA PRO A 48 1.66 1.48 -5.46
C PRO A 48 0.61 2.30 -6.20
N PHE A 49 0.82 3.62 -6.28
CA PHE A 49 -0.07 4.54 -6.99
C PHE A 49 0.00 4.39 -8.52
N ASP A 50 1.06 3.80 -9.06
CA ASP A 50 1.22 3.55 -10.49
C ASP A 50 0.73 2.14 -10.89
N GLN A 51 0.33 1.33 -9.90
CA GLN A 51 -0.24 0.00 -10.10
C GLN A 51 -1.76 0.02 -10.26
N VAL A 52 -2.40 1.17 -10.10
CA VAL A 52 -3.85 1.35 -10.24
C VAL A 52 -4.17 2.30 -11.37
N GLU A 53 -5.25 2.03 -12.09
CA GLU A 53 -5.82 2.98 -13.05
C GLU A 53 -6.64 4.03 -12.31
N TRP A 54 -6.51 5.29 -12.72
CA TRP A 54 -7.19 6.43 -12.12
C TRP A 54 -8.32 6.94 -13.03
N ASP A 55 -9.36 7.47 -12.39
CA ASP A 55 -10.53 8.03 -13.04
C ASP A 55 -10.92 9.35 -12.34
N SER A 56 -11.54 10.27 -13.08
CA SER A 56 -12.04 11.53 -12.54
C SER A 56 -13.53 11.42 -12.28
N ARG A 57 -13.93 11.57 -11.01
CA ARG A 57 -15.32 11.40 -10.58
C ARG A 57 -15.83 12.57 -9.78
N SER A 58 -17.16 12.69 -9.73
CA SER A 58 -17.85 13.57 -8.78
C SER A 58 -18.37 12.74 -7.61
N ALA A 59 -18.21 13.28 -6.39
CA ALA A 59 -18.81 12.75 -5.18
C ALA A 59 -19.94 13.67 -4.73
N ALA A 60 -21.10 13.12 -4.42
CA ALA A 60 -22.25 13.90 -3.94
C ALA A 60 -23.00 13.15 -2.84
N ILE A 61 -23.47 13.89 -1.84
CA ILE A 61 -24.42 13.44 -0.83
C ILE A 61 -25.68 14.27 -0.98
N LYS A 62 -26.82 13.62 -1.08
CA LYS A 62 -28.13 14.24 -1.23
C LYS A 62 -28.97 14.01 0.01
N ASP A 63 -29.85 14.96 0.34
CA ASP A 63 -30.88 14.79 1.35
C ASP A 63 -32.04 13.93 0.83
N GLU A 64 -33.03 13.67 1.68
CA GLU A 64 -34.22 12.89 1.33
C GLU A 64 -35.06 13.49 0.19
N ARG A 65 -34.87 14.79 -0.08
CA ARG A 65 -35.55 15.51 -1.14
C ARG A 65 -34.73 15.57 -2.44
N GLY A 66 -33.57 14.92 -2.46
CA GLY A 66 -32.66 14.87 -3.60
C GLY A 66 -31.79 16.13 -3.77
N LYS A 67 -31.83 17.08 -2.84
CA LYS A 67 -30.97 18.25 -2.84
C LYS A 67 -29.55 17.87 -2.39
N ALA A 68 -28.53 18.27 -3.15
CA ALA A 68 -27.14 18.06 -2.76
C ALA A 68 -26.81 18.88 -1.50
N ILE A 69 -26.36 18.19 -0.45
CA ILE A 69 -25.84 18.78 0.79
C ILE A 69 -24.31 18.78 0.81
N PHE A 70 -23.70 17.99 -0.05
CA PHE A 70 -22.27 17.98 -0.30
C PHE A 70 -22.05 17.60 -1.78
N GLU A 71 -21.12 18.28 -2.44
CA GLU A 71 -20.66 17.92 -3.77
C GLU A 71 -19.19 18.32 -3.94
N GLN A 72 -18.41 17.44 -4.55
CA GLN A 72 -17.06 17.72 -5.00
C GLN A 72 -16.84 17.06 -6.35
N VAL A 73 -16.42 17.85 -7.35
CA VAL A 73 -16.17 17.39 -8.72
C VAL A 73 -14.67 17.24 -8.99
N GLY A 74 -14.32 16.47 -10.02
CA GLY A 74 -12.94 16.32 -10.46
C GLY A 74 -12.06 15.55 -9.46
N CYS A 75 -12.65 14.67 -8.65
CA CYS A 75 -11.90 13.85 -7.72
C CYS A 75 -11.19 12.72 -8.45
N GLU A 76 -9.88 12.58 -8.22
CA GLU A 76 -9.08 11.47 -8.73
C GLU A 76 -9.27 10.23 -7.85
N ILE A 77 -9.88 9.20 -8.40
CA ILE A 77 -10.32 7.99 -7.70
C ILE A 77 -9.77 6.76 -8.44
N PRO A 78 -9.32 5.69 -7.75
CA PRO A 78 -8.99 4.44 -8.42
C PRO A 78 -10.20 3.92 -9.20
N LYS A 79 -10.01 3.58 -10.48
CA LYS A 79 -11.07 3.21 -11.42
C LYS A 79 -11.93 2.04 -10.95
N GLY A 80 -11.31 1.10 -10.22
CA GLY A 80 -12.00 -0.08 -9.67
C GLY A 80 -12.91 0.21 -8.48
N TRP A 81 -12.88 1.43 -7.89
CA TRP A 81 -13.71 1.74 -6.74
C TRP A 81 -15.17 1.98 -7.14
N SER A 82 -16.10 1.63 -6.26
CA SER A 82 -17.52 1.91 -6.47
C SER A 82 -17.83 3.41 -6.28
N GLN A 83 -18.98 3.85 -6.83
CA GLN A 83 -19.45 5.24 -6.60
C GLN A 83 -19.78 5.47 -5.12
N LEU A 84 -20.25 4.44 -4.41
CA LEU A 84 -20.48 4.54 -2.97
C LEU A 84 -19.17 4.78 -2.21
N ALA A 85 -18.12 4.01 -2.51
CA ALA A 85 -16.80 4.23 -1.92
C ALA A 85 -16.27 5.63 -2.23
N THR A 86 -16.45 6.11 -3.48
CA THR A 86 -16.10 7.48 -3.89
C THR A 86 -16.80 8.50 -3.02
N ASN A 87 -18.12 8.42 -2.87
CA ASN A 87 -18.89 9.39 -2.08
C ASN A 87 -18.45 9.40 -0.61
N VAL A 88 -18.20 8.22 -0.02
CA VAL A 88 -17.78 8.11 1.37
C VAL A 88 -16.39 8.70 1.56
N VAL A 89 -15.41 8.29 0.74
CA VAL A 89 -14.02 8.72 0.93
C VAL A 89 -13.87 10.23 0.73
N VAL A 90 -14.50 10.78 -0.29
CA VAL A 90 -14.42 12.22 -0.58
C VAL A 90 -15.12 13.04 0.51
N SER A 91 -16.30 12.62 0.95
CA SER A 91 -17.07 13.42 1.92
C SER A 91 -16.54 13.32 3.36
N LYS A 92 -15.90 12.21 3.74
CA LYS A 92 -15.53 11.94 5.14
C LYS A 92 -14.03 11.99 5.41
N TYR A 93 -13.20 11.64 4.43
CA TYR A 93 -11.77 11.41 4.65
C TYR A 93 -10.84 12.41 3.96
N PHE A 94 -11.28 13.05 2.89
CA PHE A 94 -10.47 14.11 2.26
C PHE A 94 -10.25 15.26 3.24
N TYR A 95 -8.98 15.58 3.46
CA TYR A 95 -8.58 16.66 4.34
C TYR A 95 -8.79 18.03 3.68
N GLY A 96 -9.15 19.03 4.50
CA GLY A 96 -9.30 20.41 4.07
C GLY A 96 -10.72 20.94 4.24
N ASP A 97 -10.94 22.21 3.87
CA ASP A 97 -12.18 22.93 4.10
C ASP A 97 -13.29 22.48 3.13
N VAL A 98 -14.33 21.90 3.67
CA VAL A 98 -15.51 21.42 2.93
C VAL A 98 -16.31 22.60 2.35
N THR A 99 -16.23 23.79 2.98
CA THR A 99 -17.00 24.99 2.60
C THR A 99 -16.25 25.85 1.60
N ALA A 100 -15.00 25.57 1.31
CA ALA A 100 -14.15 26.35 0.40
C ALA A 100 -14.51 26.20 -1.10
N GLY A 101 -15.78 25.87 -1.37
CA GLY A 101 -16.29 25.64 -2.72
C GLY A 101 -16.02 24.21 -3.19
N ASN A 102 -16.55 23.85 -4.34
CA ASN A 102 -16.49 22.52 -4.94
C ASN A 102 -15.05 22.03 -5.26
N GLY A 103 -14.13 22.24 -4.31
CA GLY A 103 -12.79 21.70 -4.27
C GLY A 103 -12.14 21.61 -5.66
N SER A 104 -12.03 22.76 -6.35
CA SER A 104 -11.19 22.74 -7.55
C SER A 104 -9.76 22.35 -7.15
N PRO A 105 -9.15 21.40 -7.81
CA PRO A 105 -7.73 21.03 -7.57
C PRO A 105 -6.81 22.25 -7.59
N ALA A 106 -7.19 23.29 -8.34
CA ALA A 106 -6.41 24.53 -8.48
C ALA A 106 -6.38 25.41 -7.21
N GLU A 107 -7.31 25.22 -6.26
CA GLU A 107 -7.41 26.09 -5.09
C GLU A 107 -6.63 25.58 -3.86
N GLY A 108 -6.18 24.33 -3.85
CA GLY A 108 -5.30 23.76 -2.82
C GLY A 108 -5.86 23.70 -1.40
N LYS A 109 -7.15 24.01 -1.21
CA LYS A 109 -7.80 24.13 0.10
C LYS A 109 -8.33 22.80 0.64
N ARG A 110 -8.50 21.82 -0.23
CA ARG A 110 -8.98 20.48 0.10
C ARG A 110 -8.33 19.44 -0.81
N GLU A 111 -8.14 18.24 -0.28
CA GLU A 111 -7.74 17.09 -1.09
C GLU A 111 -8.77 16.83 -2.20
N TYR A 112 -8.28 16.42 -3.35
CA TYR A 112 -9.08 16.05 -4.51
C TYR A 112 -8.75 14.65 -5.06
N SER A 113 -7.76 13.99 -4.46
CA SER A 113 -7.27 12.69 -4.92
C SER A 113 -7.18 11.70 -3.77
N VAL A 114 -7.61 10.46 -4.04
CA VAL A 114 -7.35 9.33 -3.13
C VAL A 114 -5.85 9.11 -2.99
N ARG A 115 -5.04 9.46 -4.01
CA ARG A 115 -3.57 9.45 -3.92
C ARG A 115 -3.09 10.32 -2.76
N GLN A 116 -3.57 11.57 -2.66
CA GLN A 116 -3.20 12.49 -1.59
C GLN A 116 -3.61 11.96 -0.21
N LEU A 117 -4.83 11.45 -0.10
CA LEU A 117 -5.34 10.87 1.15
C LEU A 117 -4.51 9.68 1.60
N VAL A 118 -4.30 8.70 0.72
CA VAL A 118 -3.57 7.47 1.07
C VAL A 118 -2.12 7.81 1.40
N ASP A 119 -1.45 8.62 0.56
CA ASP A 119 -0.06 9.04 0.82
C ASP A 119 0.07 9.73 2.18
N ARG A 120 -0.78 10.72 2.47
CA ARG A 120 -0.76 11.43 3.76
C ARG A 120 -0.84 10.48 4.94
N VAL A 121 -1.77 9.53 4.91
CA VAL A 121 -1.98 8.61 6.04
C VAL A 121 -0.86 7.59 6.14
N THR A 122 -0.54 6.90 5.05
CA THR A 122 0.44 5.80 5.05
C THR A 122 1.86 6.31 5.27
N ARG A 123 2.21 7.46 4.69
CA ARG A 123 3.52 8.10 4.92
C ARG A 123 3.68 8.52 6.37
N THR A 124 2.66 9.14 6.96
CA THR A 124 2.70 9.55 8.37
C THR A 124 2.94 8.35 9.29
N ILE A 125 2.25 7.22 9.05
CA ILE A 125 2.41 6.01 9.88
C ILE A 125 3.80 5.40 9.68
N ALA A 126 4.30 5.34 8.44
CA ALA A 126 5.63 4.83 8.14
C ALA A 126 6.74 5.70 8.78
N ASP A 127 6.59 7.02 8.73
CA ASP A 127 7.53 7.96 9.33
C ASP A 127 7.56 7.83 10.85
N TRP A 128 6.42 7.73 11.52
CA TRP A 128 6.37 7.45 12.96
C TRP A 128 7.07 6.13 13.30
N GLY A 129 6.78 5.07 12.54
CA GLY A 129 7.41 3.77 12.75
C GLY A 129 8.94 3.82 12.57
N ARG A 130 9.42 4.63 11.62
CA ARG A 130 10.85 4.86 11.41
C ARG A 130 11.49 5.66 12.55
N GLU A 131 10.86 6.76 12.97
CA GLU A 131 11.33 7.62 14.04
C GLU A 131 11.39 6.87 15.39
N ASP A 132 10.39 6.03 15.66
CA ASP A 132 10.31 5.21 16.86
C ASP A 132 11.16 3.93 16.80
N GLY A 133 11.82 3.66 15.67
CA GLY A 133 12.73 2.51 15.51
C GLY A 133 12.00 1.16 15.44
N TYR A 134 10.80 1.11 14.89
CA TYR A 134 10.06 -0.14 14.71
C TYR A 134 10.60 -1.00 13.56
N PHE A 135 11.25 -0.42 12.56
CA PHE A 135 11.76 -1.13 11.40
C PHE A 135 13.22 -1.54 11.58
N ALA A 136 13.60 -2.66 10.94
CA ALA A 136 14.98 -3.14 10.96
C ALA A 136 15.91 -2.25 10.13
N THR A 137 15.41 -1.75 9.00
CA THR A 137 16.13 -0.88 8.08
C THR A 137 15.22 0.24 7.54
N THR A 138 15.82 1.24 6.92
CA THR A 138 15.07 2.29 6.20
C THR A 138 14.28 1.70 5.03
N GLU A 139 14.84 0.69 4.34
CA GLU A 139 14.17 -0.02 3.26
C GLU A 139 12.92 -0.76 3.75
N ASP A 140 12.93 -1.30 4.98
CA ASP A 140 11.74 -1.91 5.58
C ASP A 140 10.65 -0.88 5.87
N SER A 141 11.02 0.35 6.26
CA SER A 141 10.07 1.46 6.41
C SER A 141 9.43 1.84 5.07
N GLU A 142 10.22 1.93 3.99
CA GLU A 142 9.69 2.22 2.66
C GLU A 142 8.83 1.07 2.11
N ARG A 143 9.23 -0.19 2.35
CA ARG A 143 8.37 -1.33 2.00
C ARG A 143 7.05 -1.32 2.77
N PHE A 144 7.10 -0.98 4.05
CA PHE A 144 5.87 -0.84 4.86
C PHE A 144 4.93 0.21 4.27
N TYR A 145 5.46 1.37 3.87
CA TYR A 145 4.69 2.41 3.21
C TYR A 145 4.06 1.91 1.90
N ASP A 146 4.85 1.24 1.04
CA ASP A 146 4.37 0.68 -0.21
C ASP A 146 3.26 -0.36 0.01
N GLU A 147 3.48 -1.31 0.93
CA GLU A 147 2.52 -2.37 1.26
C GLU A 147 1.22 -1.79 1.82
N LEU A 148 1.32 -0.85 2.76
CA LEU A 148 0.15 -0.23 3.37
C LEU A 148 -0.64 0.60 2.36
N SER A 149 0.04 1.31 1.46
CA SER A 149 -0.58 2.07 0.37
C SER A 149 -1.31 1.13 -0.61
N ALA A 150 -0.68 0.02 -1.01
CA ALA A 150 -1.29 -0.98 -1.87
C ALA A 150 -2.54 -1.60 -1.24
N LEU A 151 -2.50 -1.92 0.07
CA LEU A 151 -3.66 -2.43 0.81
C LEU A 151 -4.83 -1.44 0.81
N CYS A 152 -4.56 -0.15 1.03
CA CYS A 152 -5.59 0.89 1.01
C CYS A 152 -6.17 1.09 -0.38
N LEU A 153 -5.33 1.16 -1.41
CA LEU A 153 -5.76 1.34 -2.80
C LEU A 153 -6.58 0.15 -3.32
N GLY A 154 -6.21 -1.07 -2.92
CA GLY A 154 -6.93 -2.30 -3.22
C GLY A 154 -8.19 -2.53 -2.38
N GLN A 155 -8.51 -1.63 -1.43
CA GLN A 155 -9.63 -1.78 -0.47
C GLN A 155 -9.54 -3.06 0.37
N TYR A 156 -8.34 -3.61 0.59
CA TYR A 156 -8.13 -4.75 1.49
C TYR A 156 -8.18 -4.35 2.97
N GLY A 157 -7.98 -3.08 3.26
CA GLY A 157 -8.07 -2.48 4.58
C GLY A 157 -8.37 -1.00 4.53
N SER A 158 -8.94 -0.48 5.60
CA SER A 158 -9.17 0.96 5.79
C SER A 158 -8.95 1.33 7.26
N PHE A 159 -8.55 2.57 7.48
CA PHE A 159 -8.49 3.14 8.83
C PHE A 159 -9.87 3.67 9.21
N ASN A 160 -10.25 3.44 10.45
CA ASN A 160 -11.55 3.86 10.98
C ASN A 160 -11.36 5.07 11.90
#